data_7411efd507b86c08efb8be3ebecfec55
#
_entry.id   7411efd507b86c08efb8be3ebecfec55
#
_cell.length_a   1.000
_cell.length_b   1.000
_cell.length_c   1.000
_cell.angle_alpha   90.00
_cell.angle_beta   90.00
_cell.angle_gamma   90.00
#
_symmetry.space_group_name_H-M   'P 1'
#
loop_
_entity.id
_entity.type
_entity.pdbx_description
1 polymer ?
#
loop_
_entity_poly.entity_id
_entity_poly.type
_entity_poly.pdbx_seq_one_letter_code
_entity_poly.pdbx_strand_id
1 'polypeptide(L)' 'MSTRVTQVEKDSMWELYQKCGSFKEVARIMGRSRETVSRYVHEREAAVNAVRVVVEAQNI' A
#
# COMPACT_ATOMS: atom_id res chain seq x y z
N MET A 1 21.30 8.98 7.63
CA MET A 1 20.46 8.91 6.45
C MET A 1 19.13 8.24 6.78
N SER A 2 18.05 8.86 6.43
CA SER A 2 16.72 8.33 6.78
C SER A 2 16.25 7.31 5.77
N THR A 3 15.87 6.15 6.26
CA THR A 3 15.23 5.12 5.45
C THR A 3 13.75 5.01 5.80
N ARG A 4 13.27 5.93 6.63
CA ARG A 4 11.88 5.91 7.07
C ARG A 4 10.94 6.19 5.90
N VAL A 5 9.92 5.34 5.77
CA VAL A 5 8.88 5.53 4.77
C VAL A 5 7.82 6.46 5.35
N THR A 6 7.58 7.56 4.68
CA THR A 6 6.58 8.53 5.13
C THR A 6 5.18 8.10 4.69
N GLN A 7 4.17 8.74 5.27
CA GLN A 7 2.78 8.46 4.88
C GLN A 7 2.55 8.80 3.41
N VAL A 8 3.17 9.87 2.92
CA VAL A 8 3.08 10.26 1.52
C VAL A 8 3.64 9.16 0.61
N GLU A 9 4.78 8.58 0.99
CA GLU A 9 5.36 7.49 0.24
C GLU A 9 4.47 6.26 0.23
N LYS A 10 3.87 5.92 1.37
CA LYS A 10 2.96 4.78 1.48
C LYS A 10 1.75 4.97 0.58
N ASP A 11 1.18 6.17 0.56
CA ASP A 11 0.05 6.49 -0.31
C ASP A 11 0.44 6.38 -1.77
N SER A 12 1.63 6.85 -2.12
CA SER A 12 2.15 6.75 -3.49
C SER A 12 2.34 5.30 -3.91
N MET A 13 2.87 4.46 -3.02
CA MET A 13 3.03 3.03 -3.29
C MET A 13 1.68 2.38 -3.60
N TRP A 14 0.68 2.70 -2.81
CA TRP A 14 -0.67 2.17 -2.98
C TRP A 14 -1.24 2.58 -4.34
N GLU A 15 -1.17 3.86 -4.66
CA GLU A 15 -1.68 4.38 -5.93
C GLU A 15 -0.95 3.75 -7.13
N LEU A 16 0.37 3.69 -7.07
CA LEU A 16 1.16 3.10 -8.13
C LEU A 16 0.83 1.62 -8.31
N TYR A 17 0.63 0.91 -7.21
CA TYR A 17 0.26 -0.50 -7.29
C TYR A 17 -1.11 -0.67 -7.96
N GLN A 18 -2.06 0.22 -7.69
CA GLN A 18 -3.37 0.16 -8.33
C GLN A 18 -3.27 0.37 -9.84
N LYS A 19 -2.30 1.18 -10.27
CA LYS A 19 -2.10 1.46 -11.69
C LYS A 19 -1.27 0.39 -12.39
N CYS A 20 -0.17 -0.03 -11.76
CA CYS A 20 0.79 -0.96 -12.36
C CYS A 20 0.46 -2.41 -12.11
N GLY A 21 -0.10 -2.71 -10.95
CA GLY A 21 -0.40 -4.08 -10.56
C GLY A 21 0.83 -4.93 -10.30
N SER A 22 1.99 -4.32 -10.08
CA SER A 22 3.25 -5.03 -9.92
C SER A 22 4.10 -4.39 -8.84
N PHE A 23 4.48 -5.17 -7.84
CA PHE A 23 5.38 -4.69 -6.78
C PHE A 23 6.75 -4.33 -7.34
N LYS A 24 7.21 -5.07 -8.34
CA LYS A 24 8.51 -4.83 -8.98
C LYS A 24 8.54 -3.43 -9.60
N GLU A 25 7.51 -3.07 -10.34
CA GLU A 25 7.44 -1.76 -10.98
C GLU A 25 7.34 -0.64 -9.95
N VAL A 26 6.51 -0.81 -8.93
CA VAL A 26 6.36 0.19 -7.88
C VAL A 26 7.69 0.38 -7.14
N ALA A 27 8.38 -0.71 -6.83
CA ALA A 27 9.67 -0.65 -6.17
C ALA A 27 10.69 0.12 -7.00
N ARG A 28 10.71 -0.12 -8.30
CA ARG A 28 11.61 0.57 -9.22
C ARG A 28 11.33 2.06 -9.25
N ILE A 29 10.07 2.44 -9.36
CA ILE A 29 9.67 3.84 -9.42
C ILE A 29 9.97 4.55 -8.11
N MET A 30 9.68 3.91 -6.99
CA MET A 30 9.86 4.50 -5.67
C MET A 30 11.32 4.46 -5.18
N GLY A 31 12.17 3.66 -5.82
CA GLY A 31 13.53 3.48 -5.35
C GLY A 31 13.61 2.70 -4.05
N ARG A 32 12.67 1.79 -3.83
CA ARG A 32 12.61 0.95 -2.63
C ARG A 32 12.69 -0.52 -3.01
N SER A 33 12.94 -1.38 -2.02
CA SER A 33 12.95 -2.81 -2.28
C SER A 33 11.52 -3.32 -2.51
N ARG A 34 11.41 -4.39 -3.29
CA ARG A 34 10.13 -5.02 -3.55
C ARG A 34 9.46 -5.50 -2.26
N GLU A 35 10.24 -6.00 -1.32
CA GLU A 35 9.72 -6.44 -0.02
C GLU A 35 9.10 -5.29 0.77
N THR A 36 9.75 -4.13 0.76
CA THR A 36 9.22 -2.95 1.44
C THR A 36 7.89 -2.53 0.84
N VAL A 37 7.82 -2.46 -0.49
CA VAL A 37 6.59 -2.09 -1.19
C VAL A 37 5.48 -3.10 -0.89
N SER A 38 5.78 -4.39 -0.99
CA SER A 38 4.82 -5.45 -0.72
C SER A 38 4.26 -5.34 0.70
N ARG A 39 5.13 -5.11 1.68
CA ARG A 39 4.72 -4.98 3.08
C ARG A 39 3.71 -3.84 3.26
N TYR A 40 4.02 -2.66 2.73
CA TYR A 40 3.17 -1.50 2.92
C TYR A 40 1.87 -1.59 2.14
N VAL A 41 1.91 -2.17 0.95
CA VAL A 41 0.70 -2.37 0.16
C VAL A 41 -0.23 -3.36 0.84
N HIS A 42 0.31 -4.48 1.36
CA HIS A 42 -0.50 -5.45 2.08
C HIS A 42 -1.09 -4.87 3.36
N GLU A 43 -0.31 -4.06 4.07
CA GLU A 43 -0.77 -3.38 5.27
C GLU A 43 -1.94 -2.44 4.96
N ARG A 44 -1.82 -1.68 3.88
CA ARG A 44 -2.88 -0.78 3.44
C ARG A 44 -4.13 -1.54 3.01
N GLU A 45 -3.94 -2.61 2.27
CA GLU A 45 -5.03 -3.45 1.81
C GLU A 45 -5.80 -4.05 2.98
N ALA A 46 -5.09 -4.53 4.00
CA ALA A 46 -5.72 -5.06 5.19
C ALA A 46 -6.54 -4.00 5.92
N ALA A 47 -6.03 -2.78 6.01
CA ALA A 47 -6.75 -1.67 6.64
C ALA A 47 -8.02 -1.32 5.87
N VAL A 48 -7.94 -1.28 4.55
CA VAL A 48 -9.11 -1.00 3.70
C VAL A 48 -10.15 -2.09 3.83
N ASN A 49 -9.74 -3.34 3.84
CA ASN A 49 -10.66 -4.46 3.99
C ASN A 49 -11.32 -4.48 5.36
N ALA A 50 -10.59 -4.13 6.41
CA ALA A 50 -11.15 -4.06 7.76
C ALA A 50 -12.25 -3.01 7.85
N VAL A 51 -12.02 -1.84 7.25
CA VAL A 51 -13.02 -0.77 7.22
C VAL A 51 -14.25 -1.19 6.43
N ARG A 52 -14.04 -1.85 5.29
CA ARG A 52 -15.14 -2.34 4.46
C ARG A 52 -16.03 -3.32 5.23
N VAL A 53 -15.44 -4.26 5.96
CA VAL A 53 -16.17 -5.25 6.73
C VAL A 53 -17.03 -4.58 7.79
N VAL A 54 -16.49 -3.58 8.49
CA VAL A 54 -17.23 -2.85 9.52
C VAL A 54 -18.42 -2.10 8.91
N VAL A 55 -18.20 -1.44 7.78
CA VAL A 55 -19.26 -0.70 7.09
C VAL A 55 -20.37 -1.65 6.62
N GLU A 56 -20.00 -2.76 6.03
CA GLU A 56 -21.00 -3.75 5.56
C GLU A 56 -21.80 -4.33 6.72
N ALA A 57 -21.14 -4.58 7.85
CA ALA A 57 -21.83 -5.10 9.03
C ALA A 57 -22.86 -4.11 9.57
N GLN A 58 -22.61 -2.82 9.43
CA GLN A 58 -23.51 -1.78 9.90
C GLN A 58 -24.68 -1.50 8.96
N ASN A 59 -24.58 -1.95 7.74
CA ASN A 59 -25.60 -1.72 6.71
C ASN A 59 -26.70 -2.78 6.67
N ILE A 60 -26.72 -3.68 7.60
CA ILE A 60 -27.74 -4.74 7.64
C ILE A 60 -29.07 -4.23 8.20
#